data_c09af8a1e9f13be2f834141849002705
#
_entry.id   c09af8a1e9f13be2f834141849002705
#
_cell.length_a   1.000
_cell.length_b   1.000
_cell.length_c   1.000
_cell.angle_alpha   90.00
_cell.angle_beta   90.00
_cell.angle_gamma   90.00
#
_symmetry.space_group_name_H-M   'P 1'
#
loop_
_entity.id
_entity.type
_entity.pdbx_description
1 polymer ?
#
loop_
_entity_poly.entity_id
_entity_poly.type
_entity_poly.pdbx_seq_one_letter_code
_entity_poly.pdbx_strand_id
1 'polypeptide(L)'
;VVFLVVRNYLPYSRFPDLLQSKELEEVSLYQYLAKRYDAVATTGKRQVELARINEEAIAAQLHVEMNSYVLFNREVTYDQNKQVLEYYESWHHPDRTRLTIDLHRTY
;
A
#
# COMPACT_ATOMS: atom_id res chain seq x y z
N VAL A 1 14.11 -10.09 10.11
CA VAL A 1 14.21 -8.62 10.12
C VAL A 1 13.08 -8.03 9.29
N VAL A 2 12.34 -7.11 9.87
CA VAL A 2 11.24 -6.43 9.18
C VAL A 2 11.79 -5.16 8.52
N PHE A 3 11.63 -5.07 7.20
CA PHE A 3 12.08 -3.91 6.42
C PHE A 3 10.98 -2.87 6.22
N LEU A 4 9.73 -3.34 6.23
CA LEU A 4 8.59 -2.45 6.03
C LEU A 4 7.35 -2.98 6.73
N VAL A 5 6.46 -2.07 7.06
CA VAL A 5 5.12 -2.38 7.56
C VAL A 5 4.12 -1.75 6.60
N VAL A 6 3.11 -2.50 6.21
CA VAL A 6 2.07 -2.04 5.28
C VAL A 6 0.71 -2.13 5.94
N ARG A 7 -0.10 -1.10 5.74
CA ARG A 7 -1.49 -1.07 6.18
C ARG A 7 -2.38 -0.75 4.98
N ASN A 8 -3.30 -1.67 4.67
CA ASN A 8 -4.17 -1.57 3.51
C ASN A 8 -5.59 -1.23 3.93
N TYR A 9 -6.22 -0.36 3.15
CA TYR A 9 -7.61 0.04 3.34
C TYR A 9 -8.36 -0.14 2.04
N LEU A 10 -9.49 -0.84 2.10
CA LEU A 10 -10.34 -1.06 0.93
C LEU A 10 -11.76 -0.60 1.25
N PRO A 11 -12.49 -0.02 0.27
CA PRO A 11 -13.85 0.44 0.52
C PRO A 11 -14.80 -0.76 0.70
N TYR A 12 -15.17 -1.02 1.93
CA TYR A 12 -16.01 -2.17 2.30
C TYR A 12 -17.33 -2.19 1.53
N SER A 13 -17.93 -1.03 1.31
CA SER A 13 -19.21 -0.94 0.59
C SER A 13 -19.12 -1.44 -0.85
N ARG A 14 -17.95 -1.34 -1.47
CA ARG A 14 -17.72 -1.84 -2.83
C ARG A 14 -17.38 -3.33 -2.84
N PHE A 15 -16.73 -3.83 -1.79
CA PHE A 15 -16.18 -5.19 -1.75
C PHE A 15 -16.62 -5.92 -0.48
N PRO A 16 -17.93 -6.12 -0.28
CA PRO A 16 -18.44 -6.63 0.99
C PRO A 16 -18.02 -8.07 1.30
N ASP A 17 -17.69 -8.86 0.28
CA ASP A 17 -17.30 -10.27 0.46
C ASP A 17 -15.80 -10.43 0.75
N LEU A 18 -15.04 -9.36 0.74
CA LEU A 18 -13.58 -9.41 0.75
C LEU A 18 -13.03 -10.14 1.99
N LEU A 19 -13.56 -9.83 3.17
CA LEU A 19 -13.10 -10.41 4.43
C LEU A 19 -13.49 -11.88 4.58
N GLN A 20 -14.45 -12.35 3.80
CA GLN A 20 -14.97 -13.72 3.90
C GLN A 20 -14.47 -14.61 2.77
N SER A 21 -13.72 -14.06 1.82
CA SER A 21 -13.27 -14.82 0.66
C SER A 21 -12.05 -15.66 0.98
N LYS A 22 -12.14 -16.93 0.65
CA LYS A 22 -11.00 -17.86 0.72
C LYS A 22 -10.10 -17.75 -0.50
N GLU A 23 -10.57 -17.16 -1.58
CA GLU A 23 -9.78 -17.01 -2.81
C GLU A 23 -8.60 -16.07 -2.61
N LEU A 24 -8.69 -15.13 -1.68
CA LEU A 24 -7.60 -14.20 -1.39
C LEU A 24 -6.36 -14.88 -0.84
N GLU A 25 -6.47 -16.09 -0.35
CA GLU A 25 -5.32 -16.87 0.11
C GLU A 25 -4.52 -17.45 -1.06
N GLU A 26 -5.13 -17.56 -2.24
CA GLU A 26 -4.56 -18.24 -3.40
C GLU A 26 -4.20 -17.28 -4.55
N VAL A 27 -4.85 -16.12 -4.63
CA VAL A 27 -4.65 -15.15 -5.70
C VAL A 27 -4.31 -13.79 -5.12
N SER A 28 -3.69 -12.94 -5.93
CA SER A 28 -3.41 -11.57 -5.50
C SER A 28 -4.71 -10.77 -5.33
N LEU A 29 -4.65 -9.75 -4.47
CA LEU A 29 -5.79 -8.87 -4.23
C LEU A 29 -6.35 -8.29 -5.54
N TYR A 30 -5.49 -7.78 -6.41
CA TYR A 30 -5.94 -7.15 -7.66
C TYR A 30 -6.56 -8.15 -8.63
N GLN A 31 -6.05 -9.37 -8.69
CA GLN A 31 -6.66 -10.43 -9.49
C GLN A 31 -8.05 -10.78 -8.96
N TYR A 32 -8.18 -10.85 -7.63
CA TYR A 32 -9.47 -11.13 -7.01
C TYR A 32 -10.50 -10.03 -7.31
N LEU A 33 -10.10 -8.76 -7.15
CA LEU A 33 -11.01 -7.65 -7.40
C LEU A 33 -11.45 -7.57 -8.85
N ALA A 34 -10.54 -7.84 -9.77
CA ALA A 34 -10.87 -7.86 -11.20
C ALA A 34 -11.86 -8.97 -11.54
N LYS A 35 -11.62 -10.16 -11.01
CA LYS A 35 -12.45 -11.33 -11.31
C LYS A 35 -13.82 -11.27 -10.65
N ARG A 36 -13.87 -10.87 -9.38
CA ARG A 36 -15.10 -10.91 -8.57
C ARG A 36 -15.98 -9.69 -8.76
N TYR A 37 -15.37 -8.52 -8.94
CA TYR A 37 -16.09 -7.25 -8.98
C TYR A 37 -15.89 -6.47 -10.27
N ASP A 38 -15.17 -7.03 -11.23
CA ASP A 38 -14.82 -6.33 -12.47
C ASP A 38 -14.14 -4.98 -12.20
N ALA A 39 -13.38 -4.92 -11.12
CA ALA A 39 -12.64 -3.73 -10.71
C ALA A 39 -11.16 -3.93 -11.04
N VAL A 40 -10.69 -3.22 -12.05
CA VAL A 40 -9.34 -3.37 -12.59
C VAL A 40 -8.49 -2.17 -12.21
N ALA A 41 -7.37 -2.42 -11.54
CA ALA A 41 -6.42 -1.37 -11.19
C ALA A 41 -5.82 -0.77 -12.46
N THR A 42 -5.97 0.55 -12.66
CA THR A 42 -5.50 1.22 -13.87
C THR A 42 -4.50 2.32 -13.58
N THR A 43 -4.78 3.17 -12.60
CA THR A 43 -3.92 4.30 -12.26
C THR A 43 -3.75 4.39 -10.75
N GLY A 44 -2.77 5.17 -10.33
CA GLY A 44 -2.54 5.39 -8.92
C GLY A 44 -1.78 6.68 -8.69
N LYS A 45 -1.81 7.13 -7.43
CA LYS A 45 -1.06 8.28 -6.98
C LYS A 45 -0.27 7.87 -5.74
N ARG A 46 1.04 8.09 -5.77
CA ARG A 46 1.94 7.76 -4.69
C ARG A 46 2.62 9.00 -4.17
N GLN A 47 2.66 9.14 -2.84
CA GLN A 47 3.44 10.17 -2.17
C GLN A 47 4.45 9.50 -1.26
N VAL A 48 5.69 9.91 -1.37
CA VAL A 48 6.80 9.41 -0.54
C VAL A 48 7.37 10.57 0.23
N GLU A 49 7.50 10.41 1.54
CA GLU A 49 8.02 11.46 2.40
C GLU A 49 8.80 10.88 3.57
N LEU A 50 9.64 11.68 4.17
CA LEU A 50 10.24 11.37 5.46
C LEU A 50 9.24 11.79 6.52
N ALA A 51 8.93 10.87 7.45
CA ALA A 51 7.98 11.13 8.51
C ALA A 51 8.52 10.60 9.82
N ARG A 52 8.14 11.25 10.92
CA ARG A 52 8.47 10.74 12.25
C ARG A 52 7.45 9.68 12.62
N ILE A 53 7.95 8.57 13.14
CA ILE A 53 7.07 7.49 13.58
C ILE A 53 6.38 7.91 14.88
N ASN A 54 5.06 7.79 14.92
CA ASN A 54 4.27 8.18 16.08
C ASN A 54 3.34 7.06 16.59
N GLU A 55 3.46 5.85 16.05
CA GLU A 55 2.71 4.69 16.48
C GLU A 55 3.67 3.65 17.04
N GLU A 56 3.50 3.30 18.32
CA GLU A 56 4.39 2.36 19.01
C GLU A 56 4.44 0.98 18.34
N ALA A 57 3.29 0.49 17.87
CA ALA A 57 3.22 -0.82 17.23
C ALA A 57 4.07 -0.87 15.95
N ILE A 58 4.06 0.19 15.16
CA ILE A 58 4.84 0.26 13.93
C ILE A 58 6.33 0.40 14.26
N ALA A 59 6.68 1.25 15.21
CA ALA A 59 8.05 1.42 15.65
C ALA A 59 8.64 0.10 16.15
N ALA A 60 7.86 -0.65 16.94
CA ALA A 60 8.30 -1.95 17.46
C ALA A 60 8.51 -2.96 16.33
N GLN A 61 7.61 -3.01 15.35
CA GLN A 61 7.73 -3.93 14.22
C GLN A 61 8.94 -3.61 13.35
N LEU A 62 9.24 -2.33 13.15
CA LEU A 62 10.40 -1.91 12.36
C LEU A 62 11.72 -1.93 13.14
N HIS A 63 11.66 -2.13 14.44
CA HIS A 63 12.83 -2.04 15.32
C HIS A 63 13.51 -0.67 15.25
N VAL A 64 12.71 0.38 15.31
CA VAL A 64 13.19 1.76 15.38
C VAL A 64 12.63 2.44 16.64
N GLU A 65 13.32 3.48 17.08
CA GLU A 65 12.84 4.26 18.22
C GLU A 65 11.67 5.16 17.81
N MET A 66 10.79 5.43 18.76
CA MET A 66 9.70 6.39 18.57
C MET A 66 10.28 7.75 18.17
N ASN A 67 9.57 8.45 17.33
CA ASN A 67 9.94 9.75 16.76
C ASN A 67 11.15 9.70 15.82
N SER A 68 11.64 8.52 15.47
CA SER A 68 12.63 8.36 14.41
C SER A 68 12.03 8.72 13.05
N TYR A 69 12.86 9.25 12.17
CA TYR A 69 12.45 9.44 10.77
C TYR A 69 12.48 8.11 10.04
N VAL A 70 11.41 7.85 9.31
CA VAL A 70 11.29 6.68 8.43
C VAL A 70 10.81 7.16 7.08
N LEU A 71 11.01 6.33 6.06
CA LEU A 71 10.42 6.61 4.75
C LEU A 71 8.96 6.17 4.81
N PHE A 72 8.04 7.10 4.61
CA PHE A 72 6.62 6.86 4.63
C PHE A 72 6.04 7.02 3.24
N ASN A 73 5.27 6.02 2.81
CA ASN A 73 4.64 6.00 1.51
C ASN A 73 3.15 5.86 1.67
N ARG A 74 2.38 6.68 0.95
CA ARG A 74 0.93 6.52 0.85
C ARG A 74 0.56 6.43 -0.62
N GLU A 75 -0.37 5.55 -0.93
CA GLU A 75 -0.77 5.32 -2.31
C GLU A 75 -2.27 5.08 -2.40
N VAL A 76 -2.88 5.73 -3.38
CA VAL A 76 -4.27 5.49 -3.76
C VAL A 76 -4.27 4.85 -5.13
N THR A 77 -4.98 3.74 -5.28
CA THR A 77 -5.14 3.05 -6.55
C THR A 77 -6.59 3.21 -7.02
N TYR A 78 -6.75 3.52 -8.29
CA TYR A 78 -8.05 3.74 -8.92
C TYR A 78 -8.34 2.67 -9.95
N ASP A 79 -9.62 2.38 -10.15
CA ASP A 79 -10.08 1.45 -11.17
C ASP A 79 -10.29 2.13 -12.54
N GLN A 80 -10.81 1.36 -13.50
CA GLN A 80 -11.08 1.84 -14.86
C GLN A 80 -12.11 2.96 -14.92
N ASN A 81 -12.93 3.11 -13.87
CA ASN A 81 -13.94 4.17 -13.75
C ASN A 81 -13.49 5.32 -12.86
N LYS A 82 -12.20 5.38 -12.53
CA LYS A 82 -11.59 6.39 -11.67
C LYS A 82 -12.13 6.39 -10.23
N GLN A 83 -12.66 5.26 -9.79
CA GLN A 83 -13.10 5.09 -8.42
C GLN A 83 -12.00 4.45 -7.58
N VAL A 84 -11.96 4.81 -6.30
CA VAL A 84 -10.94 4.26 -5.40
C VAL A 84 -11.11 2.76 -5.24
N LEU A 85 -10.03 2.04 -5.50
CA LEU A 85 -9.96 0.62 -5.34
C LEU A 85 -9.29 0.24 -4.04
N GLU A 86 -8.19 0.91 -3.72
CA GLU A 86 -7.40 0.67 -2.53
C GLU A 86 -6.65 1.93 -2.11
N TYR A 87 -6.48 2.09 -0.82
CA TYR A 87 -5.53 3.04 -0.24
C TYR A 87 -4.59 2.26 0.66
N TYR A 88 -3.29 2.52 0.59
CA TYR A 88 -2.40 1.93 1.56
C TYR A 88 -1.34 2.92 2.05
N GLU A 89 -0.83 2.61 3.23
CA GLU A 89 0.28 3.29 3.86
C GLU A 89 1.38 2.27 4.12
N SER A 90 2.63 2.68 3.94
CA SER A 90 3.75 1.82 4.27
C SER A 90 4.86 2.62 4.94
N TRP A 91 5.49 1.98 5.92
CA TRP A 91 6.60 2.55 6.68
C TRP A 91 7.81 1.68 6.42
N HIS A 92 8.91 2.30 5.99
CA HIS A 92 10.10 1.60 5.56
C HIS A 92 11.27 1.91 6.48
N HIS A 93 12.00 0.86 6.85
CA HIS A 93 13.18 1.01 7.69
C HIS A 93 14.21 1.90 6.99
N PRO A 94 14.68 2.98 7.63
CA PRO A 94 15.50 3.99 6.95
C PRO A 94 16.85 3.46 6.48
N ASP A 95 17.44 2.54 7.23
CA ASP A 95 18.77 2.01 6.91
C ASP A 95 18.74 0.92 5.83
N ARG A 96 17.55 0.47 5.44
CA ARG A 96 17.39 -0.67 4.55
C ARG A 96 16.52 -0.37 3.35
N THR A 97 16.24 0.91 3.12
CA THR A 97 15.34 1.32 2.06
C THR A 97 16.10 2.15 1.03
N ARG A 98 15.87 1.80 -0.23
CA ARG A 98 16.35 2.56 -1.37
C ARG A 98 15.17 2.81 -2.30
N LEU A 99 15.00 4.06 -2.68
CA LEU A 99 14.01 4.43 -3.69
C LEU A 99 14.73 4.62 -5.02
N THR A 100 14.30 3.86 -6.03
CA THR A 100 14.83 3.99 -7.40
C THR A 100 13.67 4.28 -8.33
N ILE A 101 13.81 5.31 -9.14
CA ILE A 101 12.81 5.71 -10.12
C ILE A 101 13.47 5.72 -11.49
N ASP A 102 12.92 4.91 -12.41
CA ASP A 102 13.35 4.91 -13.79
C ASP A 102 12.53 5.93 -14.56
N LEU A 103 13.21 6.76 -15.32
CA LEU A 103 12.55 7.81 -16.09
C LEU A 103 12.68 7.52 -17.58
N HIS A 104 11.55 7.67 -18.27
CA HIS A 104 11.51 7.59 -19.73
C HIS A 104 11.28 8.97 -20.31
N ARG A 105 12.02 9.29 -21.37
CA ARG A 105 11.79 10.48 -22.18
C ARG A 105 11.34 10.08 -23.56
N THR A 106 10.27 10.71 -24.03
CA THR A 106 9.79 10.57 -25.40
C THR A 106 9.94 11.91 -26.09
N TYR A 107 10.64 11.92 -27.21
CA TYR A 107 10.86 13.13 -28.01
C TYR A 107 10.12 13.02 -29.33
#